data_58e170c2e41743e66376e0221179503f
#
_entry.id   58e170c2e41743e66376e0221179503f
#
_cell.length_a   1.000
_cell.length_b   1.000
_cell.length_c   1.000
_cell.angle_alpha   90.00
_cell.angle_beta   90.00
_cell.angle_gamma   90.00
#
_symmetry.space_group_name_H-M   'P 1'
#
loop_
_entity.id
_entity.type
_entity.pdbx_description
1 polymer ?
#
loop_
_entity_poly.entity_id
_entity_poly.type
_entity_poly.pdbx_seq_one_letter_code
_entity_poly.pdbx_strand_id
1 'polypeptide(L)'
;MTNNIYIESMKKSLMLLITILLVSCNNHERNCKDFRTGKFEFKQDINGKTNTSTFIRTEKLQIETYNGKTDTASVRWVNDCEFILQKLHPKNMKEQKAISMKILFTEKNSYTFEYAFVGSNNKQRGKVTKLE
;
A
#
# COMPACT_ATOMS: atom_id res chain seq x y z
N MET A 1 32.35 16.05 46.84
CA MET A 1 32.78 16.52 45.47
C MET A 1 32.59 15.48 44.39
N THR A 2 32.79 14.20 44.63
CA THR A 2 32.61 13.12 43.60
C THR A 2 31.17 12.90 43.15
N ASN A 3 30.17 13.09 43.98
CA ASN A 3 28.77 12.85 43.64
C ASN A 3 28.20 13.83 42.59
N ASN A 4 28.66 15.07 42.54
CA ASN A 4 28.17 16.04 41.54
C ASN A 4 28.64 15.73 40.10
N ILE A 5 29.85 15.20 39.95
CA ILE A 5 30.42 14.85 38.64
C ILE A 5 29.67 13.67 38.03
N TYR A 6 29.29 12.66 38.83
CA TYR A 6 28.49 11.50 38.37
C TYR A 6 27.08 11.90 37.96
N ILE A 7 26.46 12.80 38.73
CA ILE A 7 25.09 13.28 38.42
C ILE A 7 25.08 14.11 37.13
N GLU A 8 26.08 14.95 36.90
CA GLU A 8 26.23 15.73 35.68
C GLU A 8 26.49 14.82 34.45
N SER A 9 27.34 13.80 34.61
CA SER A 9 27.62 12.84 33.56
C SER A 9 26.37 12.00 33.23
N MET A 10 25.63 11.55 34.21
CA MET A 10 24.36 10.83 34.04
C MET A 10 23.30 11.68 33.33
N LYS A 11 23.17 12.95 33.65
CA LYS A 11 22.23 13.87 32.99
C LYS A 11 22.59 14.09 31.53
N LYS A 12 23.88 14.26 31.23
CA LYS A 12 24.36 14.39 29.83
C LYS A 12 24.13 13.13 29.03
N SER A 13 24.40 11.96 29.63
CA SER A 13 24.14 10.66 28.97
C SER A 13 22.65 10.39 28.74
N LEU A 14 21.81 10.72 29.71
CA LEU A 14 20.34 10.60 29.57
C LEU A 14 19.79 11.57 28.53
N MET A 15 20.31 12.78 28.44
CA MET A 15 19.89 13.77 27.45
C MET A 15 20.30 13.36 26.02
N LEU A 16 21.48 12.72 25.88
CA LEU A 16 21.95 12.19 24.61
C LEU A 16 21.08 10.99 24.14
N LEU A 17 20.64 10.14 25.08
CA LEU A 17 19.79 8.98 24.78
C LEU A 17 18.39 9.43 24.33
N ILE A 18 17.84 10.48 24.92
CA ILE A 18 16.53 11.04 24.55
C ILE A 18 16.57 11.67 23.17
N THR A 19 17.67 12.32 22.76
CA THR A 19 17.82 12.90 21.42
C THR A 19 17.87 11.85 20.33
N ILE A 20 18.42 10.67 20.59
CA ILE A 20 18.48 9.56 19.61
C ILE A 20 17.09 8.97 19.35
N LEU A 21 16.20 8.96 20.35
CA LEU A 21 14.84 8.44 20.22
C LEU A 21 13.92 9.33 19.35
N LEU A 22 14.25 10.60 19.16
CA LEU A 22 13.44 11.53 18.37
C LEU A 22 13.70 11.50 16.86
N VAL A 23 14.74 10.80 16.39
CA VAL A 23 15.12 10.73 14.97
C VAL A 23 14.43 9.57 14.22
N SER A 24 13.65 8.74 14.91
CA SER A 24 13.01 7.54 14.34
C SER A 24 11.61 7.78 13.73
N CYS A 25 11.28 9.00 13.30
CA CYS A 25 10.12 9.20 12.45
C CYS A 25 10.50 8.96 10.99
N ASN A 26 10.45 7.72 10.53
CA ASN A 26 10.39 7.41 9.10
C ASN A 26 9.04 7.91 8.56
N ASN A 27 9.02 9.13 8.07
CA ASN A 27 7.93 9.61 7.23
C ASN A 27 7.93 8.80 5.93
N HIS A 28 7.15 7.73 5.87
CA HIS A 28 6.90 7.04 4.62
C HIS A 28 6.23 8.01 3.66
N GLU A 29 6.93 8.32 2.58
CA GLU A 29 6.42 9.18 1.52
C GLU A 29 5.20 8.52 0.87
N ARG A 30 4.14 9.31 0.62
CA ARG A 30 2.88 8.84 0.03
C ARG A 30 2.50 9.70 -1.16
N ASN A 31 3.17 9.47 -2.30
CA ASN A 31 2.87 10.12 -3.58
C ASN A 31 1.81 9.34 -4.36
N CYS A 32 0.63 9.17 -3.78
CA CYS A 32 -0.43 8.32 -4.33
C CYS A 32 -0.93 8.78 -5.71
N LYS A 33 -0.87 10.08 -6.01
CA LYS A 33 -1.32 10.64 -7.29
C LYS A 33 -0.55 10.08 -8.48
N ASP A 34 0.73 9.77 -8.30
CA ASP A 34 1.60 9.21 -9.35
C ASP A 34 1.17 7.79 -9.77
N PHE A 35 0.35 7.14 -8.94
CA PHE A 35 -0.14 5.78 -9.15
C PHE A 35 -1.63 5.70 -9.51
N ARG A 36 -2.27 6.82 -9.81
CA ARG A 36 -3.69 6.83 -10.22
C ARG A 36 -3.90 6.16 -11.55
N THR A 37 -3.04 6.43 -12.50
CA THR A 37 -3.11 5.92 -13.85
C THR A 37 -1.79 5.29 -14.27
N GLY A 38 -1.83 4.39 -15.24
CA GLY A 38 -0.65 3.75 -15.80
C GLY A 38 -0.83 2.26 -16.01
N LYS A 39 0.29 1.60 -16.33
CA LYS A 39 0.39 0.15 -16.46
C LYS A 39 1.15 -0.42 -15.28
N PHE A 40 0.65 -1.48 -14.71
CA PHE A 40 1.12 -2.03 -13.45
C PHE A 40 1.27 -3.54 -13.53
N GLU A 41 2.13 -4.07 -12.68
CA GLU A 41 2.34 -5.50 -12.45
C GLU A 41 2.11 -5.82 -10.97
N PHE A 42 1.33 -6.85 -10.71
CA PHE A 42 1.12 -7.42 -9.38
C PHE A 42 1.61 -8.86 -9.34
N LYS A 43 2.46 -9.18 -8.38
CA LYS A 43 2.97 -10.52 -8.12
C LYS A 43 2.49 -11.01 -6.76
N GLN A 44 1.98 -12.22 -6.73
CA GLN A 44 1.52 -12.88 -5.52
C GLN A 44 2.01 -14.31 -5.48
N ASP A 45 2.61 -14.70 -4.36
CA ASP A 45 3.00 -16.09 -4.13
C ASP A 45 1.82 -16.86 -3.50
N ILE A 46 1.35 -17.85 -4.22
CA ILE A 46 0.28 -18.75 -3.78
C ILE A 46 0.83 -20.18 -3.82
N ASN A 47 0.89 -20.83 -2.65
CA ASN A 47 1.36 -22.21 -2.51
C ASN A 47 2.76 -22.44 -3.14
N GLY A 48 3.69 -21.52 -2.92
CA GLY A 48 5.07 -21.61 -3.43
C GLY A 48 5.22 -21.30 -4.93
N LYS A 49 4.14 -20.88 -5.61
CA LYS A 49 4.16 -20.48 -7.02
C LYS A 49 3.85 -19.00 -7.15
N THR A 50 4.73 -18.26 -7.83
CA THR A 50 4.51 -16.85 -8.14
C THR A 50 3.50 -16.71 -9.28
N ASN A 51 2.37 -16.08 -8.99
CA ASN A 51 1.37 -15.67 -9.97
C ASN A 51 1.56 -14.21 -10.29
N THR A 52 1.57 -13.88 -11.57
CA THR A 52 1.74 -12.52 -12.06
C THR A 52 0.50 -12.09 -12.81
N SER A 53 -0.07 -10.94 -12.45
CA SER A 53 -1.07 -10.25 -13.24
C SER A 53 -0.58 -8.87 -13.65
N THR A 54 -1.07 -8.39 -14.78
CA THR A 54 -0.82 -7.02 -15.23
C THR A 54 -2.15 -6.30 -15.37
N PHE A 55 -2.15 -5.02 -15.09
CA PHE A 55 -3.35 -4.21 -15.26
C PHE A 55 -3.02 -2.80 -15.75
N ILE A 56 -3.96 -2.25 -16.50
CA ILE A 56 -3.96 -0.85 -16.91
C ILE A 56 -5.03 -0.15 -16.09
N ARG A 57 -4.67 0.94 -15.46
CA ARG A 57 -5.60 1.79 -14.72
C ARG A 57 -5.72 3.16 -15.38
N THR A 58 -6.95 3.56 -15.63
CA THR A 58 -7.34 4.91 -15.97
C THR A 58 -8.02 5.56 -14.77
N GLU A 59 -8.47 6.81 -14.89
CA GLU A 59 -9.20 7.48 -13.80
C GLU A 59 -10.48 6.74 -13.36
N LYS A 60 -11.10 5.98 -14.25
CA LYS A 60 -12.42 5.35 -14.02
C LYS A 60 -12.43 3.83 -14.13
N LEU A 61 -11.43 3.22 -14.76
CA LEU A 61 -11.42 1.79 -15.05
C LEU A 61 -10.06 1.17 -14.69
N GLN A 62 -10.11 -0.09 -14.28
CA GLN A 62 -8.95 -0.97 -14.18
C GLN A 62 -9.22 -2.22 -15.01
N ILE A 63 -8.34 -2.50 -15.96
CA ILE A 63 -8.40 -3.65 -16.85
C ILE A 63 -7.26 -4.57 -16.50
N GLU A 64 -7.56 -5.70 -15.91
CA GLU A 64 -6.58 -6.69 -15.45
C GLU A 64 -6.51 -7.87 -16.39
N THR A 65 -5.30 -8.33 -16.69
CA THR A 65 -5.04 -9.54 -17.48
C THR A 65 -4.28 -10.54 -16.62
N TYR A 66 -4.86 -11.72 -16.49
CA TYR A 66 -4.30 -12.85 -15.77
C TYR A 66 -4.55 -14.15 -16.53
N ASN A 67 -3.51 -14.94 -16.78
CA ASN A 67 -3.59 -16.20 -17.55
C ASN A 67 -4.36 -16.06 -18.88
N GLY A 68 -4.11 -14.98 -19.64
CA GLY A 68 -4.78 -14.72 -20.91
C GLY A 68 -6.26 -14.31 -20.82
N LYS A 69 -6.79 -14.17 -19.61
CA LYS A 69 -8.15 -13.68 -19.34
C LYS A 69 -8.11 -12.23 -18.90
N THR A 70 -9.01 -11.44 -19.43
CA THR A 70 -9.15 -10.02 -19.11
C THR A 70 -10.42 -9.80 -18.29
N ASP A 71 -10.29 -9.04 -17.21
CA ASP A 71 -11.39 -8.60 -16.35
C ASP A 71 -11.35 -7.08 -16.18
N THR A 72 -12.51 -6.46 -16.06
CA THR A 72 -12.62 -5.01 -15.98
C THR A 72 -13.41 -4.63 -14.73
N ALA A 73 -12.86 -3.66 -13.99
CA ALA A 73 -13.51 -3.08 -12.83
C ALA A 73 -13.60 -1.55 -12.98
N SER A 74 -14.66 -0.98 -12.44
CA SER A 74 -14.73 0.47 -12.23
C SER A 74 -13.82 0.89 -11.08
N VAL A 75 -13.23 2.07 -11.19
CA VAL A 75 -12.40 2.70 -10.16
C VAL A 75 -13.09 3.96 -9.66
N ARG A 76 -13.29 4.07 -8.37
CA ARG A 76 -13.83 5.27 -7.72
C ARG A 76 -12.88 5.71 -6.61
N TRP A 77 -12.20 6.83 -6.81
CA TRP A 77 -11.33 7.43 -5.81
C TRP A 77 -12.13 8.07 -4.69
N VAL A 78 -11.82 7.69 -3.45
CA VAL A 78 -12.41 8.26 -2.23
C VAL A 78 -11.57 9.46 -1.78
N ASN A 79 -10.25 9.35 -1.88
CA ASN A 79 -9.25 10.38 -1.69
C ASN A 79 -8.01 10.05 -2.51
N ASP A 80 -6.92 10.77 -2.36
CA ASP A 80 -5.69 10.58 -3.16
C ASP A 80 -5.06 9.18 -3.01
N CYS A 81 -5.26 8.52 -1.86
CA CYS A 81 -4.64 7.24 -1.53
C CYS A 81 -5.63 6.08 -1.35
N GLU A 82 -6.92 6.31 -1.50
CA GLU A 82 -7.95 5.29 -1.30
C GLU A 82 -8.93 5.26 -2.48
N PHE A 83 -9.25 4.08 -2.96
CA PHE A 83 -10.20 3.88 -4.04
C PHE A 83 -10.98 2.57 -3.88
N ILE A 84 -12.10 2.50 -4.56
CA ILE A 84 -12.99 1.34 -4.59
C ILE A 84 -12.94 0.72 -5.98
N LEU A 85 -12.75 -0.59 -6.04
CA LEU A 85 -12.89 -1.40 -7.25
C LEU A 85 -14.21 -2.17 -7.22
N GLN A 86 -14.92 -2.16 -8.34
CA GLN A 86 -16.15 -2.91 -8.55
C GLN A 86 -16.10 -3.60 -9.91
N LYS A 87 -16.16 -4.94 -9.94
CA LYS A 87 -16.22 -5.68 -11.21
C LYS A 87 -17.44 -5.26 -12.04
N LEU A 88 -17.23 -5.03 -13.34
CA LEU A 88 -18.33 -4.66 -14.25
C LEU A 88 -19.17 -5.87 -14.66
N HIS A 89 -18.56 -7.05 -14.75
CA HIS A 89 -19.21 -8.29 -15.16
C HIS A 89 -18.97 -9.41 -14.14
N PRO A 90 -19.57 -9.28 -12.91
CA PRO A 90 -19.39 -10.29 -11.88
C PRO A 90 -20.11 -11.59 -12.27
N LYS A 91 -19.45 -12.74 -12.04
CA LYS A 91 -19.96 -14.07 -12.37
C LYS A 91 -20.72 -14.72 -11.22
N ASN A 92 -20.54 -14.22 -10.01
CA ASN A 92 -21.14 -14.75 -8.78
C ASN A 92 -21.29 -13.66 -7.71
N MET A 93 -21.98 -13.99 -6.63
CA MET A 93 -22.27 -13.06 -5.52
C MET A 93 -21.00 -12.53 -4.84
N LYS A 94 -19.92 -13.31 -4.79
CA LYS A 94 -18.66 -12.88 -4.20
C LYS A 94 -17.99 -11.80 -5.04
N GLU A 95 -18.02 -11.96 -6.36
CA GLU A 95 -17.46 -10.99 -7.30
C GLU A 95 -18.28 -9.68 -7.40
N GLN A 96 -19.53 -9.70 -6.98
CA GLN A 96 -20.37 -8.50 -6.87
C GLN A 96 -19.92 -7.57 -5.75
N LYS A 97 -19.18 -8.07 -4.76
CA LYS A 97 -18.70 -7.26 -3.64
C LYS A 97 -17.61 -6.30 -4.09
N ALA A 98 -17.78 -5.03 -3.76
CA ALA A 98 -16.77 -4.02 -3.98
C ALA A 98 -15.55 -4.25 -3.09
N ILE A 99 -14.38 -3.90 -3.59
CA ILE A 99 -13.09 -4.01 -2.91
C ILE A 99 -12.60 -2.61 -2.57
N SER A 100 -12.33 -2.37 -1.30
CA SER A 100 -11.65 -1.17 -0.82
C SER A 100 -10.14 -1.36 -0.94
N MET A 101 -9.47 -0.38 -1.54
CA MET A 101 -8.03 -0.35 -1.76
C MET A 101 -7.45 0.88 -1.08
N LYS A 102 -6.40 0.69 -0.27
CA LYS A 102 -5.69 1.78 0.41
C LYS A 102 -4.20 1.68 0.15
N ILE A 103 -3.62 2.72 -0.44
CA ILE A 103 -2.17 2.85 -0.59
C ILE A 103 -1.58 3.24 0.76
N LEU A 104 -0.72 2.39 1.33
CA LEU A 104 -0.11 2.60 2.64
C LEU A 104 1.14 3.47 2.54
N PHE A 105 2.00 3.19 1.56
CA PHE A 105 3.20 3.96 1.24
C PHE A 105 3.63 3.73 -0.21
N THR A 106 4.39 4.66 -0.73
CA THR A 106 4.89 4.63 -2.11
C THR A 106 6.42 4.64 -2.13
N GLU A 107 6.98 4.01 -3.14
CA GLU A 107 8.38 4.07 -3.54
C GLU A 107 8.45 4.66 -4.95
N LYS A 108 9.64 4.77 -5.54
CA LYS A 108 9.81 5.39 -6.86
C LYS A 108 8.87 4.82 -7.93
N ASN A 109 8.80 3.48 -8.04
CA ASN A 109 8.03 2.78 -9.08
C ASN A 109 7.04 1.76 -8.51
N SER A 110 6.77 1.80 -7.22
CA SER A 110 5.88 0.81 -6.59
C SER A 110 5.10 1.42 -5.44
N TYR A 111 4.02 0.75 -5.08
CA TYR A 111 3.29 1.06 -3.86
C TYR A 111 2.89 -0.21 -3.13
N THR A 112 2.86 -0.12 -1.81
CA THR A 112 2.25 -1.14 -0.94
C THR A 112 0.85 -0.72 -0.61
N PHE A 113 -0.08 -1.66 -0.72
CA PHE A 113 -1.50 -1.41 -0.48
C PHE A 113 -2.10 -2.44 0.47
N GLU A 114 -3.20 -2.06 1.06
CA GLU A 114 -4.09 -2.89 1.86
C GLU A 114 -5.44 -2.97 1.14
N TYR A 115 -6.04 -4.14 1.12
CA TYR A 115 -7.34 -4.33 0.49
C TYR A 115 -8.24 -5.27 1.28
N ALA A 116 -9.53 -5.03 1.17
CA ALA A 116 -10.58 -5.87 1.76
C ALA A 116 -11.89 -5.65 0.99
N PHE A 117 -12.82 -6.60 1.12
CA PHE A 117 -14.20 -6.29 0.73
C PHE A 117 -14.75 -5.15 1.57
N VAL A 118 -15.52 -4.25 0.94
CA VAL A 118 -16.15 -3.14 1.65
C VAL A 118 -17.01 -3.68 2.80
N GLY A 119 -16.80 -3.15 3.99
CA GLY A 119 -17.45 -3.59 5.23
C GLY A 119 -16.81 -4.80 5.92
N SER A 120 -15.72 -5.36 5.38
CA SER A 120 -14.97 -6.45 6.00
C SER A 120 -13.76 -5.94 6.79
N ASN A 121 -13.49 -6.56 7.91
CA ASN A 121 -12.28 -6.33 8.71
C ASN A 121 -11.11 -7.26 8.31
N ASN A 122 -11.34 -8.20 7.40
CA ASN A 122 -10.31 -9.12 6.92
C ASN A 122 -9.46 -8.44 5.83
N LYS A 123 -8.44 -7.73 6.25
CA LYS A 123 -7.55 -6.96 5.39
C LYS A 123 -6.34 -7.78 4.97
N GLN A 124 -5.97 -7.64 3.70
CA GLN A 124 -4.78 -8.24 3.11
C GLN A 124 -3.89 -7.15 2.54
N ARG A 125 -2.61 -7.46 2.33
CA ARG A 125 -1.63 -6.53 1.78
C ARG A 125 -0.97 -7.09 0.54
N GLY A 126 -0.54 -6.19 -0.33
CA GLY A 126 0.21 -6.51 -1.51
C GLY A 126 1.11 -5.36 -1.94
N LYS A 127 1.98 -5.64 -2.90
CA LYS A 127 2.86 -4.65 -3.52
C LYS A 127 2.65 -4.69 -5.03
N VAL A 128 2.54 -3.52 -5.63
CA VAL A 128 2.37 -3.32 -7.07
C VAL A 128 3.53 -2.51 -7.60
N THR A 129 4.03 -2.89 -8.76
CA THR A 129 5.08 -2.14 -9.49
C THR A 129 4.45 -1.45 -10.70
N LYS A 130 4.73 -0.16 -10.86
CA LYS A 130 4.36 0.61 -12.05
C LYS A 130 5.37 0.35 -13.15
N LEU A 131 4.89 -0.02 -14.33
CA LEU A 131 5.71 -0.31 -15.52
C LEU A 131 5.85 0.91 -16.42
N GLU A 132 4.78 1.68 -16.56
CA GLU A 132 4.68 2.90 -17.38
C GLU A 132 3.70 3.89 -16.75
#